data_2cd631bade93ae12a9ac3ef81d058c8e
#
_entry.id   2cd631bade93ae12a9ac3ef81d058c8e
#
_cell.length_a   1.000
_cell.length_b   1.000
_cell.length_c   1.000
_cell.angle_alpha   90.00
_cell.angle_beta   90.00
_cell.angle_gamma   90.00
#
_symmetry.space_group_name_H-M   'P 1'
#
loop_
_entity.id
_entity.type
_entity.pdbx_description
1 polymer ?
#
loop_
_entity_poly.entity_id
_entity_poly.type
_entity_poly.pdbx_seq_one_letter_code
_entity_poly.pdbx_strand_id
1 'polypeptide(L)'
;MLNQLSEDDIIIKGGKGSKTAAGVGIKNNKILRGRVIREAINAETPIYAEDLRNAYKSCHIKKYGELYDVVIHGASYYVEYEHKYNLDVETLAWIISGRRDYKGENFRLISCSTGKPGADGNCFAQQLANKLRVTVYAPEDTAYIKPNKVTVGNHEEGFPIGFKPFEPKEK
;
A
#
# COMPACT_ATOMS: atom_id res chain seq x y z
N MET A 1 15.60 -17.38 1.92
CA MET A 1 14.30 -18.02 1.68
C MET A 1 13.26 -17.39 2.55
N LEU A 2 12.14 -17.12 1.97
CA LEU A 2 11.06 -16.52 2.72
C LEU A 2 10.65 -17.39 3.91
N ASN A 3 10.62 -18.69 3.70
CA ASN A 3 10.21 -19.59 4.77
C ASN A 3 11.17 -19.63 5.94
N GLN A 4 12.30 -18.96 5.82
CA GLN A 4 13.24 -18.86 6.93
C GLN A 4 12.98 -17.66 7.79
N LEU A 5 12.09 -16.79 7.35
CA LEU A 5 11.69 -15.65 8.14
C LEU A 5 10.60 -16.10 9.09
N SER A 6 10.68 -15.67 10.35
CA SER A 6 9.54 -15.89 11.21
C SER A 6 8.43 -14.95 10.73
N GLU A 7 7.21 -15.30 11.07
CA GLU A 7 6.09 -14.46 10.69
C GLU A 7 6.18 -13.08 11.31
N ASP A 8 6.99 -12.94 12.37
CA ASP A 8 7.15 -11.65 13.01
C ASP A 8 8.17 -10.78 12.30
N ASP A 9 8.91 -11.36 11.35
CA ASP A 9 9.96 -10.63 10.66
C ASP A 9 9.47 -9.99 9.37
N ILE A 10 8.26 -10.28 8.95
CA ILE A 10 7.75 -9.77 7.68
C ILE A 10 7.09 -8.43 7.90
N ILE A 11 7.81 -7.37 7.59
CA ILE A 11 7.40 -6.00 7.85
C ILE A 11 7.17 -5.27 6.54
N ILE A 12 6.01 -4.64 6.41
CA ILE A 12 5.72 -3.78 5.26
C ILE A 12 6.26 -2.40 5.60
N LYS A 13 7.55 -2.23 5.39
CA LYS A 13 8.22 -1.02 5.82
C LYS A 13 8.59 -0.17 4.62
N GLY A 14 8.02 1.01 4.51
CA GLY A 14 8.38 1.95 3.47
C GLY A 14 8.94 3.19 4.08
N GLY A 15 9.30 4.13 3.24
CA GLY A 15 9.76 5.43 3.68
C GLY A 15 11.07 5.38 4.40
N LYS A 16 11.03 5.23 5.68
CA LYS A 16 12.19 5.43 6.51
C LYS A 16 13.44 4.68 6.05
N GLY A 17 13.38 3.37 6.03
CA GLY A 17 14.56 2.59 5.65
C GLY A 17 14.79 2.58 4.17
N SER A 18 13.74 2.42 3.42
CA SER A 18 13.85 2.23 1.98
C SER A 18 14.00 3.53 1.22
N LYS A 19 13.70 4.66 1.82
CA LYS A 19 13.83 5.93 1.13
C LYS A 19 15.23 6.16 0.62
N THR A 20 16.20 5.63 1.30
CA THR A 20 17.59 5.78 0.88
C THR A 20 17.94 4.81 -0.22
N ALA A 21 17.24 3.72 -0.33
CA ALA A 21 17.56 2.69 -1.31
C ALA A 21 16.71 2.82 -2.56
N ALA A 22 15.48 3.23 -2.41
CA ALA A 22 14.54 3.12 -3.50
C ALA A 22 13.90 4.42 -3.91
N GLY A 23 13.87 5.38 -3.13
CA GLY A 23 13.06 6.55 -3.23
C GLY A 23 13.23 7.47 -4.42
N VAL A 24 13.45 6.94 -5.60
CA VAL A 24 13.53 7.78 -6.80
C VAL A 24 12.13 8.12 -7.27
N GLY A 25 11.82 9.41 -7.27
CA GLY A 25 10.52 9.85 -7.76
C GLY A 25 10.46 9.80 -9.28
N ILE A 26 9.31 9.44 -9.80
CA ILE A 26 9.12 9.35 -11.25
C ILE A 26 8.25 10.49 -11.78
N LYS A 27 7.82 11.38 -10.91
CA LYS A 27 6.84 12.40 -11.23
C LYS A 27 7.21 13.23 -12.45
N ASN A 28 8.47 13.61 -12.57
CA ASN A 28 8.93 14.51 -13.63
C ASN A 28 9.48 13.77 -14.85
N ASN A 29 9.46 12.45 -14.85
CA ASN A 29 9.91 11.66 -15.98
C ASN A 29 8.72 10.97 -16.62
N LYS A 30 8.17 11.60 -17.66
CA LYS A 30 6.95 11.10 -18.26
C LYS A 30 7.09 9.71 -18.86
N ILE A 31 8.22 9.42 -19.49
CA ILE A 31 8.43 8.12 -20.11
C ILE A 31 8.53 7.04 -19.06
N LEU A 32 9.31 7.28 -18.02
CA LEU A 32 9.47 6.32 -16.94
C LEU A 32 8.16 6.11 -16.20
N ARG A 33 7.46 7.21 -15.91
CA ARG A 33 6.18 7.14 -15.22
C ARG A 33 5.18 6.32 -16.01
N GLY A 34 5.11 6.55 -17.33
CA GLY A 34 4.20 5.79 -18.18
C GLY A 34 4.52 4.31 -18.19
N ARG A 35 5.81 3.94 -18.17
CA ARG A 35 6.21 2.54 -18.15
C ARG A 35 5.83 1.90 -16.82
N VAL A 36 6.10 2.58 -15.70
CA VAL A 36 5.77 2.06 -14.38
C VAL A 36 4.26 1.86 -14.26
N ILE A 37 3.49 2.83 -14.73
CA ILE A 37 2.03 2.72 -14.68
C ILE A 37 1.57 1.50 -15.48
N ARG A 38 2.09 1.32 -16.69
CA ARG A 38 1.69 0.19 -17.53
C ARG A 38 2.02 -1.14 -16.87
N GLU A 39 3.23 -1.25 -16.32
CA GLU A 39 3.64 -2.48 -15.66
C GLU A 39 2.74 -2.80 -14.47
N ALA A 40 2.46 -1.78 -13.67
CA ALA A 40 1.66 -1.98 -12.47
C ALA A 40 0.20 -2.29 -12.77
N ILE A 41 -0.35 -1.66 -13.82
CA ILE A 41 -1.72 -1.95 -14.23
C ILE A 41 -1.84 -3.39 -14.70
N ASN A 42 -0.83 -3.88 -15.41
CA ASN A 42 -0.86 -5.22 -15.98
C ASN A 42 -0.31 -6.29 -15.05
N ALA A 43 0.13 -5.93 -13.86
CA ALA A 43 0.60 -6.90 -12.89
C ALA A 43 -0.54 -7.86 -12.53
N GLU A 44 -0.17 -9.09 -12.25
CA GLU A 44 -1.15 -10.12 -11.96
C GLU A 44 -1.98 -9.79 -10.71
N THR A 45 -1.34 -9.18 -9.73
CA THR A 45 -2.00 -8.81 -8.48
C THR A 45 -1.60 -7.38 -8.11
N PRO A 46 -2.44 -6.69 -7.31
CA PRO A 46 -2.10 -5.34 -6.88
C PRO A 46 -1.15 -5.37 -5.68
N ILE A 47 -0.03 -6.06 -5.85
CA ILE A 47 1.02 -6.17 -4.84
C ILE A 47 2.30 -5.74 -5.53
N TYR A 48 2.89 -4.65 -5.06
CA TYR A 48 3.89 -3.93 -5.82
C TYR A 48 5.29 -4.01 -5.22
N ALA A 49 5.64 -5.20 -4.76
CA ALA A 49 7.00 -5.55 -4.39
C ALA A 49 7.08 -7.06 -4.26
N GLU A 50 8.21 -7.63 -4.69
CA GLU A 50 8.37 -9.07 -4.70
C GLU A 50 8.30 -9.67 -3.29
N ASP A 51 8.94 -9.01 -2.33
CA ASP A 51 8.92 -9.49 -0.96
C ASP A 51 7.51 -9.51 -0.39
N LEU A 52 6.69 -8.54 -0.77
CA LEU A 52 5.30 -8.47 -0.31
C LEU A 52 4.45 -9.55 -0.99
N ARG A 53 4.70 -9.82 -2.27
CA ARG A 53 3.98 -10.88 -2.96
C ARG A 53 4.25 -12.23 -2.29
N ASN A 54 5.50 -12.48 -1.98
CA ASN A 54 5.88 -13.72 -1.31
C ASN A 54 5.26 -13.83 0.07
N ALA A 55 5.30 -12.75 0.83
CA ALA A 55 4.75 -12.74 2.18
C ALA A 55 3.22 -12.92 2.18
N TYR A 56 2.55 -12.18 1.31
CA TYR A 56 1.10 -12.24 1.24
C TYR A 56 0.63 -13.66 0.91
N LYS A 57 1.33 -14.30 -0.02
CA LYS A 57 0.99 -15.65 -0.42
C LYS A 57 1.35 -16.68 0.65
N SER A 58 2.57 -16.62 1.18
CA SER A 58 3.02 -17.65 2.13
C SER A 58 2.28 -17.56 3.46
N CYS A 59 1.82 -16.38 3.83
CA CYS A 59 1.05 -16.20 5.06
C CYS A 59 -0.44 -16.41 4.84
N HIS A 60 -0.85 -16.76 3.64
CA HIS A 60 -2.25 -17.07 3.32
C HIS A 60 -3.20 -15.92 3.65
N ILE A 61 -2.79 -14.70 3.31
CA ILE A 61 -3.62 -13.53 3.56
C ILE A 61 -4.80 -13.57 2.60
N LYS A 62 -5.98 -13.29 3.12
CA LYS A 62 -7.21 -13.31 2.33
C LYS A 62 -7.84 -11.94 2.32
N LYS A 63 -8.61 -11.69 1.28
CA LYS A 63 -9.39 -10.47 1.21
C LYS A 63 -10.34 -10.41 2.39
N TYR A 64 -10.63 -9.22 2.82
CA TYR A 64 -11.54 -8.99 3.93
C TYR A 64 -12.87 -8.50 3.37
N GLY A 65 -13.86 -9.39 3.34
CA GLY A 65 -15.15 -9.04 2.78
C GLY A 65 -15.02 -8.64 1.32
N GLU A 66 -15.56 -7.49 0.98
CA GLU A 66 -15.51 -6.99 -0.39
C GLU A 66 -14.44 -5.94 -0.59
N LEU A 67 -13.54 -5.79 0.36
CA LEU A 67 -12.46 -4.83 0.21
C LEU A 67 -11.44 -5.33 -0.82
N TYR A 68 -10.99 -4.39 -1.62
CA TYR A 68 -9.95 -4.67 -2.62
C TYR A 68 -8.59 -4.44 -1.95
N ASP A 69 -7.70 -5.42 -1.98
CA ASP A 69 -6.40 -5.30 -1.33
C ASP A 69 -5.36 -4.70 -2.27
N VAL A 70 -4.66 -3.68 -1.78
CA VAL A 70 -3.49 -3.13 -2.45
C VAL A 70 -2.34 -3.22 -1.46
N VAL A 71 -1.26 -3.90 -1.84
CA VAL A 71 -0.14 -4.18 -0.93
C VAL A 71 1.10 -3.51 -1.50
N ILE A 72 1.67 -2.60 -0.72
CA ILE A 72 2.76 -1.77 -1.23
C ILE A 72 3.50 -1.16 -0.04
N HIS A 73 4.81 -1.01 -0.17
CA HIS A 73 5.58 -0.31 0.86
C HIS A 73 5.18 1.16 0.88
N GLY A 74 5.10 1.76 2.06
CA GLY A 74 4.58 3.11 2.14
C GLY A 74 5.13 3.93 3.29
N ALA A 75 4.72 5.18 3.29
CA ALA A 75 5.02 6.19 4.29
C ALA A 75 3.84 7.15 4.31
N SER A 76 3.93 8.20 5.14
CA SER A 76 2.82 9.15 5.25
C SER A 76 2.48 9.85 3.93
N TYR A 77 3.46 10.04 3.05
CA TYR A 77 3.28 10.86 1.87
C TYR A 77 3.49 10.15 0.55
N TYR A 78 4.00 8.92 0.55
CA TYR A 78 4.26 8.22 -0.71
C TYR A 78 4.25 6.72 -0.49
N VAL A 79 4.19 5.99 -1.60
CA VAL A 79 4.35 4.54 -1.60
C VAL A 79 5.47 4.19 -2.58
N GLU A 80 5.96 2.94 -2.54
CA GLU A 80 7.10 2.54 -3.37
C GLU A 80 6.75 1.38 -4.27
N TYR A 81 7.04 1.55 -5.53
CA TYR A 81 6.87 0.49 -6.51
C TYR A 81 8.17 -0.30 -6.65
N GLU A 82 8.13 -1.56 -6.29
CA GLU A 82 9.23 -2.54 -6.42
C GLU A 82 10.54 -2.04 -5.81
N HIS A 83 10.49 -1.28 -4.74
CA HIS A 83 11.65 -0.70 -4.08
C HIS A 83 12.49 0.21 -4.99
N LYS A 84 11.91 0.62 -6.11
CA LYS A 84 12.65 1.43 -7.09
C LYS A 84 12.13 2.84 -7.23
N TYR A 85 10.82 3.02 -7.13
CA TYR A 85 10.22 4.30 -7.43
C TYR A 85 9.22 4.71 -6.37
N ASN A 86 9.28 5.97 -6.00
CA ASN A 86 8.25 6.56 -5.14
C ASN A 86 7.08 6.99 -6.01
N LEU A 87 5.90 6.62 -5.59
CA LEU A 87 4.67 6.98 -6.28
C LEU A 87 3.89 7.96 -5.41
N ASP A 88 3.40 9.01 -6.04
CA ASP A 88 2.48 9.92 -5.36
C ASP A 88 1.06 9.39 -5.48
N VAL A 89 0.14 10.09 -4.84
CA VAL A 89 -1.27 9.68 -4.83
C VAL A 89 -1.83 9.60 -6.25
N GLU A 90 -1.51 10.58 -7.07
CA GLU A 90 -2.04 10.62 -8.42
C GLU A 90 -1.61 9.42 -9.22
N THR A 91 -0.35 9.04 -9.12
CA THR A 91 0.18 7.90 -9.85
C THR A 91 -0.45 6.59 -9.39
N LEU A 92 -0.56 6.39 -8.08
CA LEU A 92 -1.18 5.16 -7.60
C LEU A 92 -2.66 5.10 -7.97
N ALA A 93 -3.34 6.25 -7.90
CA ALA A 93 -4.75 6.29 -8.30
C ALA A 93 -4.92 5.88 -9.76
N TRP A 94 -4.03 6.33 -10.65
CA TRP A 94 -4.06 5.92 -12.05
C TRP A 94 -3.87 4.43 -12.20
N ILE A 95 -2.90 3.89 -11.48
CA ILE A 95 -2.61 2.45 -11.53
C ILE A 95 -3.86 1.66 -11.13
N ILE A 96 -4.44 2.00 -9.97
CA ILE A 96 -5.59 1.25 -9.47
C ILE A 96 -6.79 1.40 -10.41
N SER A 97 -7.07 2.63 -10.86
CA SER A 97 -8.21 2.88 -11.74
C SER A 97 -8.10 2.14 -13.07
N GLY A 98 -6.88 1.91 -13.52
CA GLY A 98 -6.66 1.24 -14.81
C GLY A 98 -6.66 -0.28 -14.74
N ARG A 99 -6.72 -0.86 -13.56
CA ARG A 99 -6.69 -2.32 -13.43
C ARG A 99 -8.05 -2.91 -13.77
N ARG A 100 -8.01 -4.03 -14.47
CA ARG A 100 -9.25 -4.72 -14.87
C ARG A 100 -10.00 -5.30 -13.69
N ASP A 101 -9.29 -5.67 -12.64
CA ASP A 101 -9.89 -6.32 -11.49
C ASP A 101 -10.43 -5.34 -10.46
N TYR A 102 -10.28 -4.03 -10.68
CA TYR A 102 -10.80 -3.02 -9.77
C TYR A 102 -12.12 -2.46 -10.32
N LYS A 103 -13.17 -2.56 -9.54
CA LYS A 103 -14.52 -2.14 -9.96
C LYS A 103 -15.05 -0.99 -9.13
N GLY A 104 -14.18 -0.23 -8.48
CA GLY A 104 -14.63 0.89 -7.67
C GLY A 104 -14.92 0.53 -6.22
N GLU A 105 -14.43 -0.61 -5.78
CA GLU A 105 -14.64 -1.04 -4.40
C GLU A 105 -13.87 -0.15 -3.43
N ASN A 106 -14.34 -0.09 -2.18
CA ASN A 106 -13.51 0.39 -1.10
C ASN A 106 -12.32 -0.56 -0.97
N PHE A 107 -11.19 -0.07 -0.43
CA PHE A 107 -10.08 -0.99 -0.36
C PHE A 107 -9.26 -0.88 0.91
N ARG A 108 -8.46 -1.90 1.09
CA ARG A 108 -7.56 -2.03 2.21
C ARG A 108 -6.15 -1.81 1.66
N LEU A 109 -5.51 -0.73 2.14
CA LEU A 109 -4.16 -0.39 1.71
C LEU A 109 -3.20 -0.99 2.74
N ILE A 110 -2.63 -2.12 2.38
CA ILE A 110 -1.69 -2.81 3.27
C ILE A 110 -0.31 -2.22 3.01
N SER A 111 0.05 -1.26 3.85
CA SER A 111 1.30 -0.53 3.72
C SER A 111 1.61 0.15 5.05
N CYS A 112 2.86 0.55 5.26
CA CYS A 112 3.22 1.20 6.51
C CYS A 112 2.83 2.67 6.49
N SER A 113 2.18 3.12 7.55
CA SER A 113 2.01 4.53 7.89
C SER A 113 1.29 5.39 6.85
N THR A 114 0.61 4.78 5.88
CA THR A 114 -0.12 5.58 4.88
C THR A 114 -1.36 6.23 5.46
N GLY A 115 -1.82 5.76 6.61
CA GLY A 115 -2.91 6.38 7.34
C GLY A 115 -2.44 7.28 8.47
N LYS A 116 -1.13 7.54 8.57
CA LYS A 116 -0.61 8.38 9.63
C LYS A 116 -0.50 9.82 9.12
N PRO A 117 -1.17 10.78 9.79
CA PRO A 117 -1.11 12.16 9.34
C PRO A 117 0.30 12.72 9.42
N GLY A 118 0.66 13.48 8.41
CA GLY A 118 1.91 14.19 8.41
C GLY A 118 1.78 15.52 9.16
N ALA A 119 2.79 16.37 9.01
CA ALA A 119 2.84 17.65 9.71
C ALA A 119 1.66 18.55 9.36
N ASP A 120 1.13 18.43 8.15
CA ASP A 120 0.03 19.25 7.69
C ASP A 120 -1.34 18.63 8.00
N GLY A 121 -1.36 17.52 8.73
CA GLY A 121 -2.61 16.85 9.08
C GLY A 121 -3.15 15.94 7.99
N ASN A 122 -2.49 15.89 6.84
CA ASN A 122 -2.90 15.01 5.74
C ASN A 122 -2.08 13.73 5.73
N CYS A 123 -2.60 12.73 5.03
CA CYS A 123 -1.87 11.50 4.84
C CYS A 123 -2.19 10.96 3.45
N PHE A 124 -1.38 10.01 3.01
CA PHE A 124 -1.53 9.40 1.70
C PHE A 124 -2.93 8.80 1.52
N ALA A 125 -3.39 8.06 2.53
CA ALA A 125 -4.67 7.36 2.42
C ALA A 125 -5.85 8.31 2.26
N GLN A 126 -5.85 9.43 2.98
CA GLN A 126 -6.94 10.40 2.83
C GLN A 126 -6.96 11.00 1.44
N GLN A 127 -5.79 11.35 0.93
CA GLN A 127 -5.73 11.92 -0.41
C GLN A 127 -6.11 10.90 -1.47
N LEU A 128 -5.75 9.65 -1.27
CA LEU A 128 -6.12 8.59 -2.20
C LEU A 128 -7.63 8.35 -2.17
N ALA A 129 -8.23 8.36 -0.99
CA ALA A 129 -9.69 8.25 -0.85
C ALA A 129 -10.38 9.38 -1.60
N ASN A 130 -9.88 10.60 -1.43
CA ASN A 130 -10.44 11.75 -2.14
C ASN A 130 -10.35 11.59 -3.65
N LYS A 131 -9.21 11.08 -4.11
CA LYS A 131 -8.97 10.95 -5.55
C LYS A 131 -9.83 9.87 -6.18
N LEU A 132 -9.94 8.72 -5.53
CA LEU A 132 -10.68 7.58 -6.05
C LEU A 132 -12.15 7.59 -5.67
N ARG A 133 -12.52 8.46 -4.73
CA ARG A 133 -13.90 8.58 -4.26
C ARG A 133 -14.41 7.30 -3.62
N VAL A 134 -13.55 6.65 -2.86
CA VAL A 134 -13.87 5.42 -2.11
C VAL A 134 -13.29 5.51 -0.73
N THR A 135 -13.74 4.62 0.17
CA THR A 135 -13.15 4.52 1.49
C THR A 135 -11.89 3.68 1.43
N VAL A 136 -10.80 4.20 1.98
CA VAL A 136 -9.50 3.53 2.03
C VAL A 136 -9.20 3.21 3.49
N TYR A 137 -9.02 1.94 3.81
CA TYR A 137 -8.59 1.52 5.14
C TYR A 137 -7.07 1.43 5.13
N ALA A 138 -6.40 2.19 5.98
CA ALA A 138 -4.95 2.27 5.96
C ALA A 138 -4.37 2.26 7.36
N PRO A 139 -3.16 1.69 7.51
CA PRO A 139 -2.52 1.59 8.81
C PRO A 139 -1.99 2.94 9.29
N GLU A 140 -2.10 3.16 10.60
CA GLU A 140 -1.56 4.36 11.21
C GLU A 140 -0.11 4.17 11.69
N ASP A 141 0.43 2.98 11.53
CA ASP A 141 1.76 2.64 11.99
C ASP A 141 2.32 1.55 11.08
N THR A 142 3.44 0.94 11.48
CA THR A 142 4.05 -0.14 10.73
C THR A 142 3.09 -1.32 10.59
N ALA A 143 2.95 -1.83 9.39
CA ALA A 143 2.12 -2.99 9.13
C ALA A 143 2.99 -4.25 9.05
N TYR A 144 2.45 -5.36 9.49
CA TYR A 144 3.13 -6.66 9.49
C TYR A 144 2.23 -7.69 8.84
N ILE A 145 2.80 -8.46 7.92
CA ILE A 145 2.09 -9.62 7.35
C ILE A 145 2.46 -10.83 8.20
N LYS A 146 1.46 -11.41 8.83
CA LYS A 146 1.63 -12.59 9.70
C LYS A 146 0.70 -13.69 9.19
N PRO A 147 0.85 -14.93 9.66
CA PRO A 147 0.00 -16.01 9.17
C PRO A 147 -1.48 -15.68 9.34
N ASN A 148 -2.16 -15.65 8.23
CA ASN A 148 -3.60 -15.43 8.12
C ASN A 148 -4.08 -14.05 8.56
N LYS A 149 -3.17 -13.08 8.78
CA LYS A 149 -3.61 -11.76 9.22
C LYS A 149 -2.58 -10.70 8.92
N VAL A 150 -3.03 -9.46 8.93
CA VAL A 150 -2.18 -8.28 8.84
C VAL A 150 -2.36 -7.49 10.13
N THR A 151 -1.27 -7.21 10.84
CA THR A 151 -1.35 -6.47 12.10
C THR A 151 -0.65 -5.13 11.95
N VAL A 152 -0.92 -4.22 12.87
CA VAL A 152 -0.37 -2.86 12.80
C VAL A 152 0.22 -2.50 14.16
N GLY A 153 1.45 -1.98 14.15
CA GLY A 153 2.10 -1.53 15.37
C GLY A 153 2.24 -2.65 16.38
N ASN A 154 1.86 -2.38 17.61
CA ASN A 154 1.95 -3.35 18.68
C ASN A 154 0.69 -4.19 18.85
N HIS A 155 -0.30 -4.01 17.97
CA HIS A 155 -1.50 -4.82 18.05
C HIS A 155 -1.21 -6.24 17.62
N GLU A 156 -1.80 -7.20 18.32
CA GLU A 156 -1.63 -8.60 17.95
C GLU A 156 -2.79 -9.11 17.10
N GLU A 157 -3.88 -8.39 17.10
CA GLU A 157 -5.05 -8.77 16.32
C GLU A 157 -4.96 -8.17 14.93
N GLY A 158 -5.49 -8.89 13.97
CA GLY A 158 -5.44 -8.47 12.59
C GLY A 158 -6.46 -7.40 12.25
N PHE A 159 -6.53 -7.12 10.97
CA PHE A 159 -7.48 -6.16 10.44
C PHE A 159 -8.87 -6.40 11.04
N PRO A 160 -9.62 -5.38 11.46
CA PRO A 160 -9.36 -3.94 11.20
C PRO A 160 -8.56 -3.21 12.29
N ILE A 161 -8.02 -3.92 13.25
CA ILE A 161 -7.32 -3.28 14.36
C ILE A 161 -6.06 -2.57 13.84
N GLY A 162 -5.91 -1.31 14.20
CA GLY A 162 -4.76 -0.50 13.75
C GLY A 162 -4.96 0.15 12.39
N PHE A 163 -5.99 -0.25 11.67
CA PHE A 163 -6.38 0.40 10.43
C PHE A 163 -7.42 1.46 10.71
N LYS A 164 -7.38 2.51 9.93
CA LYS A 164 -8.32 3.60 10.05
C LYS A 164 -9.03 3.80 8.72
N PRO A 165 -10.36 3.98 8.73
CA PRO A 165 -11.07 4.26 7.48
C PRO A 165 -10.94 5.72 7.10
N PHE A 166 -10.61 5.96 5.84
CA PHE A 166 -10.51 7.32 5.29
C PHE A 166 -11.58 7.43 4.21
N GLU A 167 -12.62 8.20 4.51
CA GLU A 167 -13.70 8.40 3.56
C GLU A 167 -13.40 9.62 2.71
N PRO A 168 -13.89 9.66 1.45
CA PRO A 168 -13.65 10.81 0.60
C PRO A 168 -14.24 12.07 1.23
N LYS A 169 -13.50 13.15 1.16
CA LYS A 169 -13.96 14.42 1.68
C LYS A 169 -14.39 15.32 0.55
N GLU A 170 -15.42 16.08 0.81
CA GLU A 170 -15.86 17.11 -0.10
C GLU A 170 -14.82 18.20 -0.17
N LYS A 171 -14.78 18.86 -1.28
CA LYS A 171 -13.87 19.97 -1.44
C LYS A 171 -14.32 21.16 -0.64
#